data_9d6ad5dedf5a6795e8d067863f2662e9
#
_entry.id   9d6ad5dedf5a6795e8d067863f2662e9
#
_cell.length_a   1.000
_cell.length_b   1.000
_cell.length_c   1.000
_cell.angle_alpha   90.00
_cell.angle_beta   90.00
_cell.angle_gamma   90.00
#
_symmetry.space_group_name_H-M   'P 1'
#
loop_
_entity.id
_entity.type
_entity.pdbx_description
1 polymer ?
#
loop_
_entity_poly.entity_id
_entity_poly.type
_entity_poly.pdbx_seq_one_letter_code
_entity_poly.pdbx_strand_id
1 'polypeptide(L)'
;YIDAGTTTGYMLNFLKNSKSVFVTNAVTHAKKLALQGNKVILIEGELKGSTEALVGGYAAASLKKFHFTKGFFGTNGLTKKAGFTTPDTSEALVKNKAMEQCKECYVLADQSKFDKISPVTFQQFGRATIITESKPEGYMECENIIVVRKN
;
A
#
# COMPACT_ATOMS: atom_id res chain seq x y z
N TYR A 1 6.98 -0.11 5.44
CA TYR A 1 6.81 -0.44 4.01
C TYR A 1 5.90 0.55 3.30
N ILE A 2 6.27 0.97 2.12
CA ILE A 2 5.44 1.84 1.27
C ILE A 2 5.23 1.16 -0.08
N ASP A 3 3.98 0.85 -0.38
CA ASP A 3 3.56 0.22 -1.62
C ASP A 3 3.61 1.19 -2.81
N ALA A 4 3.76 0.66 -4.01
CA ALA A 4 3.66 1.45 -5.23
C ALA A 4 2.25 2.02 -5.41
N GLY A 5 2.16 3.18 -6.02
CA GLY A 5 0.89 3.80 -6.38
C GLY A 5 0.89 5.31 -6.23
N THR A 6 -0.07 5.95 -6.86
CA THR A 6 -0.19 7.41 -6.87
C THR A 6 -0.52 7.96 -5.48
N THR A 7 -1.46 7.32 -4.78
CA THR A 7 -1.91 7.80 -3.45
C THR A 7 -0.79 7.70 -2.41
N THR A 8 -0.08 6.58 -2.37
CA THR A 8 1.10 6.43 -1.50
C THR A 8 2.22 7.40 -1.89
N GLY A 9 2.34 7.71 -3.18
CA GLY A 9 3.30 8.70 -3.68
C GLY A 9 3.07 10.11 -3.12
N TYR A 10 1.83 10.52 -2.93
CA TYR A 10 1.53 11.82 -2.30
C TYR A 10 2.00 11.90 -0.85
N MET A 11 1.92 10.80 -0.11
CA MET A 11 2.38 10.73 1.28
C MET A 11 3.88 11.06 1.42
N LEU A 12 4.68 10.74 0.41
CA LEU A 12 6.13 10.95 0.43
C LEU A 12 6.53 12.44 0.59
N ASN A 13 5.65 13.37 0.21
CA ASN A 13 5.92 14.81 0.36
C ASN A 13 6.12 15.23 1.83
N PHE A 14 5.62 14.43 2.77
CA PHE A 14 5.64 14.70 4.20
C PHE A 14 6.72 13.90 4.97
N LEU A 15 7.58 13.17 4.25
CA LEU A 15 8.53 12.22 4.84
C LEU A 15 10.01 12.63 4.69
N LYS A 16 10.29 13.93 4.64
CA LYS A 16 11.67 14.43 4.53
C LYS A 16 12.47 14.17 5.82
N ASN A 17 13.72 13.72 5.68
CA ASN A 17 14.66 13.51 6.78
C ASN A 17 14.06 12.71 7.95
N SER A 18 13.26 11.71 7.64
CA SER A 18 12.69 10.83 8.66
C SER A 18 13.77 9.96 9.30
N LYS A 19 13.59 9.65 10.58
CA LYS A 19 14.44 8.66 11.28
C LYS A 19 14.10 7.22 10.95
N SER A 20 13.00 6.99 10.24
CA SER A 20 12.55 5.66 9.82
C SER A 20 13.38 5.12 8.66
N VAL A 21 13.50 3.81 8.59
CA VAL A 21 13.98 3.10 7.39
C VAL A 21 12.78 2.73 6.54
N PHE A 22 12.80 3.10 5.28
CA PHE A 22 11.74 2.81 4.33
C PHE A 22 12.11 1.62 3.47
N VAL A 23 11.16 0.73 3.26
CA VAL A 23 11.25 -0.36 2.28
C VAL A 23 10.10 -0.18 1.29
N THR A 24 10.37 -0.30 0.01
CA THR A 24 9.37 -0.12 -1.04
C THR A 24 9.65 -1.02 -2.24
N ASN A 25 8.61 -1.34 -2.99
CA ASN A 25 8.72 -2.00 -4.29
C ASN A 25 8.62 -1.01 -5.47
N ALA A 26 8.48 0.28 -5.20
CA ALA A 26 8.36 1.30 -6.24
C ALA A 26 9.68 2.03 -6.48
N VAL A 27 10.20 1.94 -7.70
CA VAL A 27 11.47 2.59 -8.10
C VAL A 27 11.40 4.10 -7.94
N THR A 28 10.31 4.73 -8.40
CA THR A 28 10.09 6.17 -8.24
C THR A 28 9.96 6.60 -6.79
N HIS A 29 9.29 5.82 -5.95
CA HIS A 29 9.19 6.10 -4.51
C HIS A 29 10.56 6.01 -3.83
N ALA A 30 11.33 4.97 -4.14
CA ALA A 30 12.67 4.79 -3.57
C ALA A 30 13.59 5.97 -3.91
N LYS A 31 13.60 6.39 -5.17
CA LYS A 31 14.38 7.55 -5.62
C LYS A 31 13.98 8.83 -4.89
N LYS A 32 12.68 9.11 -4.83
CA LYS A 32 12.15 10.31 -4.16
C LYS A 32 12.51 10.35 -2.67
N LEU A 33 12.27 9.25 -1.96
CA LEU A 33 12.61 9.13 -0.53
C LEU A 33 14.11 9.31 -0.27
N ALA A 34 14.97 8.71 -1.09
CA ALA A 34 16.41 8.84 -0.97
C ALA A 34 16.88 10.29 -1.17
N LEU A 35 16.35 10.97 -2.21
CA LEU A 35 16.66 12.38 -2.48
C LEU A 35 16.15 13.33 -1.37
N GLN A 36 15.17 12.90 -0.59
CA GLN A 36 14.67 13.63 0.58
C GLN A 36 15.46 13.35 1.87
N GLY A 37 16.59 12.66 1.78
CA GLY A 37 17.46 12.37 2.93
C GLY A 37 17.07 11.16 3.76
N ASN A 38 16.24 10.26 3.24
CA ASN A 38 15.82 9.06 3.94
C ASN A 38 16.69 7.85 3.62
N LYS A 39 16.82 6.94 4.58
CA LYS A 39 17.35 5.60 4.32
C LYS A 39 16.25 4.74 3.68
N VAL A 40 16.54 4.21 2.48
CA VAL A 40 15.58 3.47 1.66
C VAL A 40 16.17 2.16 1.20
N ILE A 41 15.38 1.11 1.25
CA ILE A 41 15.67 -0.20 0.67
C ILE A 41 14.64 -0.46 -0.42
N LEU A 42 15.10 -0.63 -1.66
CA LEU A 42 14.28 -1.11 -2.77
C LEU A 42 14.36 -2.64 -2.79
N ILE A 43 13.21 -3.32 -2.84
CA ILE A 43 13.19 -4.78 -2.88
C ILE A 43 13.65 -5.34 -4.23
N GLU A 44 13.91 -6.62 -4.27
CA GLU A 44 14.19 -7.36 -5.50
C GLU A 44 12.90 -7.59 -6.31
N GLY A 45 13.05 -7.99 -7.57
CA GLY A 45 11.92 -8.41 -8.40
C GLY A 45 12.03 -7.99 -9.85
N GLU A 46 11.00 -8.34 -10.63
CA GLU A 46 10.86 -7.93 -12.01
C GLU A 46 10.20 -6.55 -12.08
N LEU A 47 10.76 -5.66 -12.88
CA LEU A 47 10.22 -4.32 -13.06
C LEU A 47 9.03 -4.33 -14.02
N LYS A 48 7.86 -3.96 -13.51
CA LYS A 48 6.68 -3.66 -14.32
C LYS A 48 6.75 -2.21 -14.81
N GLY A 49 6.99 -2.02 -16.09
CA GLY A 49 7.26 -0.69 -16.66
C GLY A 49 6.10 0.30 -16.54
N SER A 50 4.85 -0.15 -16.63
CA SER A 50 3.65 0.71 -16.54
C SER A 50 3.45 1.37 -15.17
N THR A 51 3.88 0.71 -14.09
CA THR A 51 3.73 1.19 -12.70
C THR A 51 5.07 1.50 -12.03
N GLU A 52 6.19 1.18 -12.69
CA GLU A 52 7.55 1.27 -12.15
C GLU A 52 7.71 0.55 -10.80
N ALA A 53 6.96 -0.54 -10.65
CA ALA A 53 6.95 -1.38 -9.46
C ALA A 53 7.67 -2.70 -9.72
N LEU A 54 8.37 -3.18 -8.69
CA LEU A 54 8.93 -4.52 -8.66
C LEU A 54 7.85 -5.50 -8.21
N VAL A 55 7.62 -6.55 -9.01
CA VAL A 55 6.50 -7.48 -8.85
C VAL A 55 6.94 -8.93 -9.01
N GLY A 56 6.02 -9.85 -8.72
CA GLY A 56 6.20 -11.28 -8.93
C GLY A 56 6.83 -12.03 -7.77
N GLY A 57 7.19 -13.29 -8.04
CA GLY A 57 7.63 -14.24 -7.03
C GLY A 57 8.92 -13.85 -6.31
N TYR A 58 9.92 -13.32 -7.02
CA TYR A 58 11.17 -12.85 -6.42
C TYR A 58 10.93 -11.65 -5.49
N ALA A 59 10.08 -10.70 -5.91
CA ALA A 59 9.71 -9.56 -5.08
C ALA A 59 9.03 -10.02 -3.79
N ALA A 60 8.02 -10.89 -3.90
CA ALA A 60 7.32 -11.43 -2.74
C ALA A 60 8.26 -12.22 -1.82
N ALA A 61 9.14 -13.08 -2.37
CA ALA A 61 10.11 -13.85 -1.60
C ALA A 61 11.10 -12.96 -0.84
N SER A 62 11.55 -11.87 -1.46
CA SER A 62 12.49 -10.93 -0.83
C SER A 62 11.91 -10.24 0.41
N LEU A 63 10.59 -10.13 0.51
CA LEU A 63 9.89 -9.52 1.65
C LEU A 63 9.89 -10.40 2.91
N LYS A 64 10.06 -11.71 2.79
CA LYS A 64 9.98 -12.65 3.94
C LYS A 64 10.97 -12.35 5.07
N LYS A 65 12.11 -11.74 4.75
CA LYS A 65 13.15 -11.38 5.73
C LYS A 65 12.86 -10.11 6.52
N PHE A 66 11.84 -9.34 6.13
CA PHE A 66 11.52 -8.08 6.78
C PHE A 66 10.41 -8.23 7.82
N HIS A 67 10.49 -7.41 8.87
CA HIS A 67 9.46 -7.23 9.88
C HIS A 67 9.16 -5.74 9.96
N PHE A 68 8.07 -5.31 9.33
CA PHE A 68 7.70 -3.90 9.27
C PHE A 68 6.87 -3.49 10.46
N THR A 69 7.16 -2.33 11.03
CA THR A 69 6.32 -1.71 12.06
C THR A 69 4.99 -1.29 11.47
N LYS A 70 5.03 -0.63 10.31
CA LYS A 70 3.87 -0.13 9.57
C LYS A 70 4.03 -0.37 8.08
N GLY A 71 2.93 -0.64 7.41
CA GLY A 71 2.85 -0.66 5.96
C GLY A 71 1.74 0.23 5.44
N PHE A 72 2.01 0.95 4.36
CA PHE A 72 1.06 1.82 3.68
C PHE A 72 0.84 1.33 2.26
N PHE A 73 -0.40 1.06 1.91
CA PHE A 73 -0.78 0.38 0.68
C PHE A 73 -1.80 1.19 -0.11
N GLY A 74 -1.73 1.08 -1.43
CA GLY A 74 -2.81 1.47 -2.33
C GLY A 74 -3.75 0.31 -2.62
N THR A 75 -4.93 0.61 -3.15
CA THR A 75 -5.87 -0.36 -3.66
C THR A 75 -6.59 0.19 -4.87
N ASN A 76 -7.01 -0.67 -5.79
CA ASN A 76 -7.83 -0.28 -6.93
C ASN A 76 -9.32 -0.31 -6.61
N GLY A 77 -9.72 -1.15 -5.68
CA GLY A 77 -11.08 -1.24 -5.19
C GLY A 77 -11.16 -1.97 -3.87
N LEU A 78 -12.24 -1.74 -3.13
CA LEU A 78 -12.49 -2.41 -1.86
C LEU A 78 -13.99 -2.58 -1.59
N THR A 79 -14.33 -3.72 -1.02
CA THR A 79 -15.64 -3.99 -0.43
C THR A 79 -15.47 -4.81 0.85
N LYS A 80 -16.47 -4.79 1.72
CA LYS A 80 -16.45 -5.63 2.93
C LYS A 80 -16.32 -7.12 2.60
N LYS A 81 -16.97 -7.58 1.53
CA LYS A 81 -16.97 -8.97 1.10
C LYS A 81 -15.72 -9.39 0.33
N ALA A 82 -15.32 -8.60 -0.68
CA ALA A 82 -14.18 -8.94 -1.54
C ALA A 82 -12.84 -8.57 -0.92
N GLY A 83 -12.82 -7.68 0.08
CA GLY A 83 -11.60 -7.15 0.62
C GLY A 83 -10.95 -6.11 -0.28
N PHE A 84 -9.64 -6.00 -0.22
CA PHE A 84 -8.83 -5.09 -1.04
C PHE A 84 -8.42 -5.78 -2.33
N THR A 85 -8.64 -5.11 -3.45
CA THR A 85 -8.47 -5.71 -4.79
C THR A 85 -7.57 -4.88 -5.69
N THR A 86 -6.93 -5.57 -6.64
CA THR A 86 -6.02 -5.02 -7.64
C THR A 86 -6.18 -5.79 -8.95
N PRO A 87 -5.85 -5.21 -10.13
CA PRO A 87 -6.04 -5.90 -11.41
C PRO A 87 -5.12 -7.08 -11.68
N ASP A 88 -3.92 -7.10 -11.09
CA ASP A 88 -2.79 -7.92 -11.50
C ASP A 88 -2.36 -8.89 -10.39
N THR A 89 -2.23 -10.18 -10.74
CA THR A 89 -1.84 -11.23 -9.79
C THR A 89 -0.41 -11.05 -9.26
N SER A 90 0.52 -10.57 -10.07
CA SER A 90 1.91 -10.36 -9.64
C SER A 90 2.05 -9.16 -8.70
N GLU A 91 1.23 -8.14 -8.85
CA GLU A 91 1.11 -7.04 -7.88
C GLU A 91 0.39 -7.48 -6.60
N ALA A 92 -0.68 -8.25 -6.73
CA ALA A 92 -1.41 -8.81 -5.58
C ALA A 92 -0.51 -9.66 -4.69
N LEU A 93 0.36 -10.46 -5.29
CA LEU A 93 1.32 -11.31 -4.56
C LEU A 93 2.25 -10.49 -3.68
N VAL A 94 2.79 -9.39 -4.20
CA VAL A 94 3.69 -8.50 -3.44
C VAL A 94 2.94 -7.76 -2.35
N LYS A 95 1.76 -7.21 -2.64
CA LYS A 95 0.91 -6.54 -1.65
C LYS A 95 0.53 -7.46 -0.49
N ASN A 96 0.10 -8.67 -0.81
CA ASN A 96 -0.26 -9.69 0.19
C ASN A 96 0.94 -10.01 1.09
N LYS A 97 2.09 -10.33 0.51
CA LYS A 97 3.28 -10.69 1.28
C LYS A 97 3.78 -9.52 2.14
N ALA A 98 3.78 -8.30 1.62
CA ALA A 98 4.17 -7.13 2.39
C ALA A 98 3.24 -6.89 3.58
N MET A 99 1.92 -7.04 3.41
CA MET A 99 0.96 -6.94 4.51
C MET A 99 1.19 -7.99 5.58
N GLU A 100 1.49 -9.24 5.20
CA GLU A 100 1.82 -10.31 6.14
C GLU A 100 3.04 -9.97 7.01
N GLN A 101 3.98 -9.19 6.49
CA GLN A 101 5.19 -8.77 7.19
C GLN A 101 5.02 -7.49 8.03
N CYS A 102 3.85 -6.87 8.01
CA CYS A 102 3.55 -5.66 8.77
C CYS A 102 2.85 -5.96 10.10
N LYS A 103 3.26 -5.27 11.15
CA LYS A 103 2.54 -5.24 12.42
C LYS A 103 1.22 -4.47 12.28
N GLU A 104 1.27 -3.32 11.65
CA GLU A 104 0.11 -2.47 11.35
C GLU A 104 0.02 -2.20 9.86
N CYS A 105 -1.15 -2.40 9.26
CA CYS A 105 -1.41 -2.15 7.85
C CYS A 105 -2.41 -1.01 7.67
N TYR A 106 -2.08 -0.08 6.78
CA TYR A 106 -2.92 1.04 6.40
C TYR A 106 -3.15 1.01 4.88
N VAL A 107 -4.40 1.12 4.47
CA VAL A 107 -4.77 1.27 3.05
C VAL A 107 -5.24 2.70 2.83
N LEU A 108 -4.57 3.41 1.93
CA LEU A 108 -4.95 4.77 1.52
C LEU A 108 -5.92 4.66 0.35
N ALA A 109 -7.15 5.07 0.56
CA ALA A 109 -8.19 4.96 -0.46
C ALA A 109 -9.11 6.18 -0.43
N ASP A 110 -9.24 6.86 -1.56
CA ASP A 110 -10.29 7.86 -1.72
C ASP A 110 -11.67 7.20 -1.89
N GLN A 111 -12.72 8.00 -1.82
CA GLN A 111 -14.10 7.52 -1.88
C GLN A 111 -14.39 6.72 -3.17
N SER A 112 -13.70 7.01 -4.27
CA SER A 112 -13.90 6.33 -5.55
C SER A 112 -13.52 4.85 -5.55
N LYS A 113 -12.77 4.40 -4.55
CA LYS A 113 -12.31 3.01 -4.43
C LYS A 113 -13.32 2.11 -3.71
N PHE A 114 -14.23 2.69 -2.94
CA PHE A 114 -15.28 1.94 -2.25
C PHE A 114 -16.30 1.38 -3.23
N ASP A 115 -16.85 0.22 -2.90
CA ASP A 115 -17.84 -0.53 -3.71
C ASP A 115 -17.37 -0.89 -5.12
N LYS A 116 -16.06 -0.94 -5.33
CA LYS A 116 -15.42 -1.43 -6.57
C LYS A 116 -14.65 -2.70 -6.31
N ILE A 117 -14.70 -3.60 -7.27
CA ILE A 117 -13.99 -4.89 -7.23
C ILE A 117 -13.12 -4.99 -8.48
N SER A 118 -11.81 -5.07 -8.29
CA SER A 118 -10.84 -5.45 -9.32
C SER A 118 -10.65 -6.97 -9.33
N PRO A 119 -10.08 -7.57 -10.40
CA PRO A 119 -10.05 -9.02 -10.58
C PRO A 119 -9.43 -9.86 -9.47
N VAL A 120 -8.51 -9.30 -8.67
CA VAL A 120 -7.73 -10.09 -7.71
C VAL A 120 -7.80 -9.48 -6.32
N THR A 121 -8.26 -10.24 -5.33
CA THR A 121 -8.16 -9.87 -3.91
C THR A 121 -6.73 -10.12 -3.41
N PHE A 122 -6.15 -9.14 -2.73
CA PHE A 122 -4.84 -9.32 -2.11
C PHE A 122 -4.90 -9.39 -0.57
N GLN A 123 -5.99 -8.91 0.05
CA GLN A 123 -6.21 -9.09 1.50
C GLN A 123 -7.69 -8.89 1.88
N GLN A 124 -8.07 -9.45 3.02
CA GLN A 124 -9.41 -9.29 3.60
C GLN A 124 -9.61 -7.86 4.12
N PHE A 125 -10.86 -7.38 4.08
CA PHE A 125 -11.22 -6.03 4.50
C PHE A 125 -10.79 -5.67 5.93
N GLY A 126 -10.91 -6.59 6.87
CA GLY A 126 -10.55 -6.38 8.28
C GLY A 126 -9.05 -6.40 8.58
N ARG A 127 -8.19 -6.70 7.60
CA ARG A 127 -6.74 -6.82 7.81
C ARG A 127 -6.04 -5.48 7.96
N ALA A 128 -6.62 -4.39 7.49
CA ALA A 128 -6.01 -3.07 7.49
C ALA A 128 -6.95 -2.00 7.99
N THR A 129 -6.37 -0.91 8.46
CA THR A 129 -7.07 0.35 8.70
C THR A 129 -7.12 1.14 7.40
N ILE A 130 -8.29 1.57 6.99
CA ILE A 130 -8.48 2.39 5.79
C ILE A 130 -8.39 3.86 6.19
N ILE A 131 -7.56 4.61 5.47
CA ILE A 131 -7.47 6.07 5.60
C ILE A 131 -8.10 6.69 4.37
N THR A 132 -9.14 7.51 4.57
CA THR A 132 -9.94 8.12 3.51
C THR A 132 -10.36 9.54 3.87
N GLU A 133 -10.75 10.33 2.88
CA GLU A 133 -11.26 11.68 3.09
C GLU A 133 -12.74 11.71 3.53
N SER A 134 -13.49 10.64 3.26
CA SER A 134 -14.89 10.52 3.66
C SER A 134 -15.27 9.05 3.82
N LYS A 135 -16.22 8.79 4.72
CA LYS A 135 -16.74 7.45 5.00
C LYS A 135 -18.07 7.28 4.27
N PRO A 136 -18.18 6.38 3.28
CA PRO A 136 -19.44 6.13 2.58
C PRO A 136 -20.52 5.57 3.51
N GLU A 137 -21.78 5.80 3.17
CA GLU A 137 -22.94 5.42 3.99
C GLU A 137 -22.95 3.93 4.38
N GLY A 138 -22.66 3.04 3.44
CA GLY A 138 -22.61 1.59 3.68
C GLY A 138 -21.46 1.11 4.58
N TYR A 139 -20.60 2.01 5.06
CA TYR A 139 -19.43 1.70 5.89
C TYR A 139 -19.43 2.43 7.24
N MET A 140 -20.53 3.09 7.60
CA MET A 140 -20.59 3.93 8.79
C MET A 140 -20.28 3.19 10.09
N GLU A 141 -20.64 1.92 10.18
CA GLU A 141 -20.40 1.04 11.33
C GLU A 141 -18.97 0.43 11.37
N CYS A 142 -18.20 0.59 10.30
CA CYS A 142 -16.85 0.00 10.25
C CYS A 142 -15.87 0.76 11.13
N GLU A 143 -15.28 0.08 12.10
CA GLU A 143 -14.32 0.68 13.06
C GLU A 143 -12.91 0.84 12.46
N ASN A 144 -12.57 0.08 11.43
CA ASN A 144 -11.27 0.13 10.77
C ASN A 144 -11.15 1.21 9.70
N ILE A 145 -11.93 2.29 9.78
CA ILE A 145 -11.87 3.42 8.84
C ILE A 145 -11.59 4.71 9.59
N ILE A 146 -10.49 5.35 9.22
CA ILE A 146 -10.10 6.68 9.70
C ILE A 146 -10.43 7.70 8.63
N VAL A 147 -11.22 8.71 9.00
CA VAL A 147 -11.52 9.84 8.12
C VAL A 147 -10.54 10.98 8.43
N VAL A 148 -9.75 11.38 7.43
CA VAL A 148 -8.86 12.54 7.52
C VAL A 148 -9.59 13.79 7.05
N ARG A 149 -9.63 14.83 7.88
CA ARG A 149 -10.24 16.11 7.52
C ARG A 149 -9.22 16.98 6.78
N LYS A 150 -9.67 17.67 5.74
CA LYS A 150 -8.91 18.80 5.20
C LYS A 150 -8.92 19.91 6.26
N ASN A 151 -7.75 20.31 6.68
CA ASN A 151 -7.59 21.57 7.44
C ASN A 151 -7.80 22.75 6.51
#